data_049477063fd86d27547191f753ed030c
#
_entry.id   049477063fd86d27547191f753ed030c
#
_cell.length_a   1.000
_cell.length_b   1.000
_cell.length_c   1.000
_cell.angle_alpha   90.00
_cell.angle_beta   90.00
_cell.angle_gamma   90.00
#
_symmetry.space_group_name_H-M   'P 1'
#
loop_
_entity.id
_entity.type
_entity.pdbx_description
1 polymer ?
#
loop_
_entity_poly.entity_id
_entity_poly.type
_entity_poly.pdbx_seq_one_letter_code
_entity_poly.pdbx_strand_id
1 'polypeptide(L)'
;MRLLTDKLMLVGLFVFTLAEALTHYGQVYPDSPGYFAAAHFFQSRATPAGQPDFRLLRPVIPLLASLLNYFLNIRTSFAIVNLVFWCAGAILMFYFTKLLTNNLYAPLFSSLVFTSAIPMLLFADAALTDMGGYFFILLCIYLVIKWDIPRATITRVCVVALVLGVGILVRESVACALIFAVTWTLWSTRSVTRAATLFLIPLAISLGWSYAVGISYAAWYTQGGVAYAAAKQPLTPLHKLLRLAGNIQYSFGRYPEILLLGALGLWRNHEKNSLRIHISIWVGAFAIIFAWPVIDTRFTFILFPSVFPLAGLGLEEVYRIVFRTKYIQETWPSFTDSVISQYAFLLFVVAAYALITNVVLRHYVSLPWMPYTDPSVKLSSIA
;
A
#
# COMPACT_ATOMS: atom_id res chain seq x y z
N MET A 1 -16.66 25.56 8.63
CA MET A 1 -15.97 25.63 7.33
C MET A 1 -14.99 24.47 7.12
N ARG A 2 -13.94 24.26 7.92
CA ARG A 2 -12.94 23.16 7.74
C ARG A 2 -13.56 21.76 7.61
N LEU A 3 -14.58 21.40 8.40
CA LEU A 3 -15.21 20.08 8.37
C LEU A 3 -15.98 19.81 7.06
N LEU A 4 -16.58 20.83 6.46
CA LEU A 4 -17.26 20.73 5.17
C LEU A 4 -16.25 20.55 4.04
N THR A 5 -15.13 21.26 4.11
CA THR A 5 -14.02 21.15 3.17
C THR A 5 -13.42 19.74 3.17
N ASP A 6 -13.14 19.16 4.34
CA ASP A 6 -12.64 17.79 4.46
C ASP A 6 -13.61 16.76 3.82
N LYS A 7 -14.93 16.92 4.07
CA LYS A 7 -15.93 16.01 3.50
C LYS A 7 -15.98 16.09 1.97
N LEU A 8 -15.93 17.30 1.41
CA LEU A 8 -15.88 17.49 -0.04
C LEU A 8 -14.60 16.90 -0.66
N MET A 9 -13.46 17.08 -0.01
CA MET A 9 -12.20 16.47 -0.43
C MET A 9 -12.28 14.94 -0.43
N LEU A 10 -12.87 14.33 0.60
CA LEU A 10 -13.03 12.88 0.70
C LEU A 10 -14.00 12.33 -0.36
N VAL A 11 -15.09 13.02 -0.65
CA VAL A 11 -16.00 12.63 -1.74
C VAL A 11 -15.29 12.74 -3.09
N GLY A 12 -14.57 13.83 -3.34
CA GLY A 12 -13.79 13.99 -4.56
C GLY A 12 -12.72 12.91 -4.73
N LEU A 13 -12.02 12.57 -3.65
CA LEU A 13 -11.02 11.50 -3.63
C LEU A 13 -11.66 10.13 -3.91
N PHE A 14 -12.81 9.83 -3.31
CA PHE A 14 -13.55 8.59 -3.56
C PHE A 14 -13.96 8.47 -5.03
N VAL A 15 -14.57 9.52 -5.58
CA VAL A 15 -14.97 9.57 -6.99
C VAL A 15 -13.77 9.43 -7.92
N PHE A 16 -12.67 10.09 -7.60
CA PHE A 16 -11.42 9.97 -8.37
C PHE A 16 -10.87 8.55 -8.34
N THR A 17 -10.79 7.92 -7.17
CA THR A 17 -10.32 6.53 -7.03
C THR A 17 -11.21 5.56 -7.81
N LEU A 18 -12.53 5.78 -7.77
CA LEU A 18 -13.48 4.97 -8.53
C LEU A 18 -13.29 5.15 -10.05
N ALA A 19 -13.07 6.38 -10.52
CA ALA A 19 -12.79 6.66 -11.92
C ALA A 19 -11.50 5.97 -12.39
N GLU A 20 -10.43 6.03 -11.61
CA GLU A 20 -9.18 5.31 -11.89
C GLU A 20 -9.41 3.80 -11.96
N ALA A 21 -10.16 3.23 -11.01
CA ALA A 21 -10.47 1.81 -10.99
C ALA A 21 -11.26 1.36 -12.22
N LEU A 22 -12.20 2.17 -12.72
CA LEU A 22 -12.97 1.85 -13.93
C LEU A 22 -12.10 1.84 -15.20
N THR A 23 -11.00 2.59 -15.21
CA THR A 23 -10.07 2.60 -16.35
C THR A 23 -9.09 1.43 -16.36
N HIS A 24 -8.90 0.75 -15.22
CA HIS A 24 -7.91 -0.32 -15.02
C HIS A 24 -8.53 -1.66 -14.60
N TYR A 25 -9.81 -1.84 -14.81
CA TYR A 25 -10.60 -2.95 -14.27
C TYR A 25 -10.04 -4.34 -14.54
N GLY A 26 -9.90 -5.11 -13.45
CA GLY A 26 -9.86 -6.57 -13.44
C GLY A 26 -8.60 -7.19 -14.05
N GLN A 27 -7.41 -6.71 -13.72
CA GLN A 27 -6.17 -7.31 -14.21
C GLN A 27 -5.95 -8.71 -13.62
N VAL A 28 -5.47 -9.64 -14.46
CA VAL A 28 -5.12 -11.01 -14.08
C VAL A 28 -3.62 -11.19 -14.23
N TYR A 29 -2.98 -11.65 -13.17
CA TYR A 29 -1.54 -11.89 -13.09
C TYR A 29 -1.25 -13.41 -13.05
N PRO A 30 -0.02 -13.85 -13.28
CA PRO A 30 0.36 -15.27 -13.19
C PRO A 30 0.01 -15.93 -11.85
N ASP A 31 -0.07 -15.15 -10.75
CA ASP A 31 -0.45 -15.64 -9.42
C ASP A 31 -1.97 -15.74 -9.22
N SER A 32 -2.77 -15.06 -10.05
CA SER A 32 -4.23 -14.97 -9.89
C SER A 32 -4.95 -16.32 -9.91
N PRO A 33 -4.60 -17.28 -10.78
CA PRO A 33 -5.26 -18.61 -10.78
C PRO A 33 -5.17 -19.32 -9.43
N GLY A 34 -4.05 -19.19 -8.71
CA GLY A 34 -3.93 -19.78 -7.37
C GLY A 34 -4.81 -19.08 -6.33
N TYR A 35 -5.03 -17.77 -6.43
CA TYR A 35 -5.99 -17.06 -5.57
C TYR A 35 -7.44 -17.43 -5.90
N PHE A 36 -7.75 -17.68 -7.18
CA PHE A 36 -9.06 -18.22 -7.57
C PHE A 36 -9.29 -19.60 -6.98
N ALA A 37 -8.28 -20.48 -7.06
CA ALA A 37 -8.33 -21.80 -6.44
C ALA A 37 -8.53 -21.72 -4.91
N ALA A 38 -7.83 -20.80 -4.23
CA ALA A 38 -8.03 -20.56 -2.80
C ALA A 38 -9.45 -20.06 -2.48
N ALA A 39 -10.05 -19.18 -3.31
CA ALA A 39 -11.43 -18.76 -3.13
C ALA A 39 -12.43 -19.91 -3.35
N HIS A 40 -12.22 -20.76 -4.34
CA HIS A 40 -13.04 -21.97 -4.56
C HIS A 40 -12.93 -22.98 -3.42
N PHE A 41 -11.77 -23.11 -2.79
CA PHE A 41 -11.61 -23.92 -1.58
C PHE A 41 -12.58 -23.48 -0.48
N PHE A 42 -12.74 -22.17 -0.24
CA PHE A 42 -13.71 -21.65 0.74
C PHE A 42 -15.18 -21.87 0.35
N GLN A 43 -15.47 -22.16 -0.91
CA GLN A 43 -16.81 -22.51 -1.39
C GLN A 43 -17.08 -24.01 -1.39
N SER A 44 -16.21 -24.83 -0.80
CA SER A 44 -16.27 -26.30 -0.85
C SER A 44 -16.29 -26.85 -2.29
N ARG A 45 -15.83 -26.08 -3.23
CA ARG A 45 -15.61 -26.53 -4.61
C ARG A 45 -14.24 -27.20 -4.64
N ALA A 46 -14.19 -28.44 -5.08
CA ALA A 46 -12.96 -29.21 -5.14
C ALA A 46 -11.83 -28.40 -5.81
N THR A 47 -10.72 -28.22 -5.09
CA THR A 47 -9.51 -27.71 -5.72
C THR A 47 -9.00 -28.73 -6.73
N PRO A 48 -8.48 -28.30 -7.89
CA PRO A 48 -7.76 -29.20 -8.77
C PRO A 48 -6.70 -29.96 -7.99
N ALA A 49 -6.70 -31.28 -8.15
CA ALA A 49 -5.99 -32.21 -7.31
C ALA A 49 -4.52 -31.88 -7.08
N GLY A 50 -4.06 -31.94 -5.84
CA GLY A 50 -2.77 -32.52 -5.57
C GLY A 50 -1.83 -31.82 -4.60
N GLN A 51 -1.88 -30.52 -4.32
CA GLN A 51 -1.04 -29.91 -3.29
C GLN A 51 -1.72 -28.72 -2.63
N PRO A 52 -1.58 -28.57 -1.29
CA PRO A 52 -2.05 -27.38 -0.61
C PRO A 52 -1.35 -26.15 -1.19
N ASP A 53 -2.12 -25.28 -1.83
CA ASP A 53 -1.58 -24.04 -2.39
C ASP A 53 -1.21 -23.08 -1.24
N PHE A 54 0.04 -22.67 -1.20
CA PHE A 54 0.54 -21.70 -0.20
C PHE A 54 -0.27 -20.39 -0.15
N ARG A 55 -1.09 -20.13 -1.16
CA ARG A 55 -2.00 -18.97 -1.19
C ARG A 55 -3.12 -19.08 -0.14
N LEU A 56 -3.39 -20.27 0.38
CA LEU A 56 -4.27 -20.47 1.55
C LEU A 56 -3.70 -19.90 2.85
N LEU A 57 -2.40 -19.59 2.91
CA LEU A 57 -1.83 -18.82 4.02
C LEU A 57 -2.30 -17.34 4.04
N ARG A 58 -2.94 -16.88 2.95
CA ARG A 58 -3.52 -15.54 2.80
C ARG A 58 -5.04 -15.61 2.61
N PRO A 59 -5.81 -16.05 3.63
CA PRO A 59 -7.22 -16.42 3.45
C PRO A 59 -8.16 -15.23 3.23
N VAL A 60 -7.83 -14.05 3.74
CA VAL A 60 -8.81 -12.96 3.91
C VAL A 60 -9.38 -12.49 2.57
N ILE A 61 -8.54 -12.17 1.59
CA ILE A 61 -9.02 -11.71 0.27
C ILE A 61 -9.74 -12.83 -0.48
N PRO A 62 -9.18 -14.06 -0.60
CA PRO A 62 -9.89 -15.18 -1.21
C PRO A 62 -11.22 -15.52 -0.53
N LEU A 63 -11.29 -15.45 0.82
CA LEU A 63 -12.53 -15.67 1.55
C LEU A 63 -13.59 -14.60 1.21
N LEU A 64 -13.23 -13.32 1.22
CA LEU A 64 -14.13 -12.23 0.85
C LEU A 64 -14.58 -12.35 -0.61
N ALA A 65 -13.67 -12.67 -1.52
CA ALA A 65 -14.00 -12.91 -2.93
C ALA A 65 -14.91 -14.12 -3.10
N SER A 66 -14.70 -15.20 -2.32
CA SER A 66 -15.55 -16.37 -2.35
C SER A 66 -17.00 -16.07 -1.97
N LEU A 67 -17.22 -15.20 -0.98
CA LEU A 67 -18.56 -14.76 -0.58
C LEU A 67 -19.26 -13.98 -1.71
N LEU A 68 -18.54 -13.10 -2.39
CA LEU A 68 -19.10 -12.37 -3.54
C LEU A 68 -19.32 -13.26 -4.76
N ASN A 69 -18.52 -14.32 -4.91
CA ASN A 69 -18.62 -15.25 -6.06
C ASN A 69 -19.91 -16.10 -6.08
N TYR A 70 -20.73 -16.04 -5.04
CA TYR A 70 -22.11 -16.58 -5.11
C TYR A 70 -23.01 -15.77 -6.04
N PHE A 71 -22.71 -14.48 -6.26
CA PHE A 71 -23.52 -13.55 -7.03
C PHE A 71 -22.82 -13.03 -8.29
N LEU A 72 -21.49 -13.10 -8.33
CA LEU A 72 -20.63 -12.53 -9.36
C LEU A 72 -19.64 -13.58 -9.86
N ASN A 73 -18.98 -13.34 -11.00
CA ASN A 73 -17.84 -14.18 -11.35
C ASN A 73 -16.63 -13.90 -10.46
N ILE A 74 -15.73 -14.86 -10.34
CA ILE A 74 -14.61 -14.82 -9.41
C ILE A 74 -13.67 -13.62 -9.67
N ARG A 75 -13.43 -13.27 -10.93
CA ARG A 75 -12.58 -12.12 -11.30
C ARG A 75 -13.19 -10.80 -10.83
N THR A 76 -14.47 -10.60 -11.07
CA THR A 76 -15.23 -9.42 -10.59
C THR A 76 -15.24 -9.37 -9.06
N SER A 77 -15.40 -10.51 -8.40
CA SER A 77 -15.38 -10.60 -6.94
C SER A 77 -14.05 -10.10 -6.35
N PHE A 78 -12.92 -10.52 -6.91
CA PHE A 78 -11.60 -10.02 -6.50
C PHE A 78 -11.45 -8.51 -6.79
N ALA A 79 -11.86 -8.05 -7.96
CA ALA A 79 -11.78 -6.64 -8.33
C ALA A 79 -12.57 -5.76 -7.36
N ILE A 80 -13.79 -6.16 -6.99
CA ILE A 80 -14.62 -5.41 -6.03
C ILE A 80 -13.98 -5.40 -4.63
N VAL A 81 -13.50 -6.53 -4.13
CA VAL A 81 -12.85 -6.60 -2.83
C VAL A 81 -11.64 -5.66 -2.79
N ASN A 82 -10.79 -5.72 -3.81
CA ASN A 82 -9.61 -4.88 -3.89
C ASN A 82 -9.95 -3.40 -4.11
N LEU A 83 -10.99 -3.07 -4.88
CA LEU A 83 -11.49 -1.71 -5.02
C LEU A 83 -11.91 -1.10 -3.69
N VAL A 84 -12.61 -1.88 -2.85
CA VAL A 84 -12.98 -1.43 -1.50
C VAL A 84 -11.74 -1.10 -0.67
N PHE A 85 -10.71 -1.96 -0.69
CA PHE A 85 -9.46 -1.69 0.01
C PHE A 85 -8.70 -0.50 -0.59
N TRP A 86 -8.76 -0.30 -1.90
CA TRP A 86 -8.13 0.84 -2.57
C TRP A 86 -8.78 2.17 -2.15
N CYS A 87 -10.10 2.27 -2.24
CA CYS A 87 -10.84 3.45 -1.80
C CYS A 87 -10.64 3.72 -0.31
N ALA A 88 -10.72 2.69 0.54
CA ALA A 88 -10.46 2.80 1.97
C ALA A 88 -9.01 3.21 2.25
N GLY A 89 -8.05 2.69 1.49
CA GLY A 89 -6.64 3.05 1.58
C GLY A 89 -6.37 4.51 1.22
N ALA A 90 -7.01 5.02 0.17
CA ALA A 90 -6.92 6.43 -0.22
C ALA A 90 -7.46 7.38 0.87
N ILE A 91 -8.63 7.05 1.42
CA ILE A 91 -9.23 7.80 2.53
C ILE A 91 -8.33 7.72 3.78
N LEU A 92 -7.80 6.54 4.08
CA LEU A 92 -6.91 6.33 5.22
C LEU A 92 -5.60 7.09 5.06
N MET A 93 -5.03 7.17 3.86
CA MET A 93 -3.83 7.97 3.55
C MET A 93 -4.08 9.45 3.83
N PHE A 94 -5.27 9.97 3.49
CA PHE A 94 -5.68 11.32 3.84
C PHE A 94 -5.62 11.55 5.36
N TYR A 95 -6.28 10.69 6.13
CA TYR A 95 -6.29 10.83 7.59
C TYR A 95 -4.92 10.60 8.22
N PHE A 96 -4.14 9.68 7.69
CA PHE A 96 -2.79 9.42 8.14
C PHE A 96 -1.88 10.63 7.94
N THR A 97 -1.87 11.20 6.73
CA THR A 97 -1.08 12.41 6.46
C THR A 97 -1.58 13.60 7.31
N LYS A 98 -2.89 13.74 7.48
CA LYS A 98 -3.47 14.76 8.35
C LYS A 98 -3.02 14.61 9.81
N LEU A 99 -2.79 13.38 10.27
CA LEU A 99 -2.27 13.10 11.61
C LEU A 99 -0.77 13.48 11.75
N LEU A 100 0.00 13.34 10.68
CA LEU A 100 1.44 13.64 10.66
C LEU A 100 1.75 15.12 10.39
N THR A 101 0.79 15.87 9.85
CA THR A 101 1.01 17.24 9.38
C THR A 101 -0.13 18.15 9.77
N ASN A 102 0.18 19.41 10.07
CA ASN A 102 -0.82 20.44 10.29
C ASN A 102 -1.19 21.18 9.00
N ASN A 103 -0.75 20.69 7.85
CA ASN A 103 -0.95 21.30 6.57
C ASN A 103 -2.36 21.03 6.02
N LEU A 104 -2.84 21.91 5.15
CA LEU A 104 -4.20 21.82 4.62
C LEU A 104 -4.30 20.87 3.41
N TYR A 105 -3.34 20.96 2.51
CA TYR A 105 -3.38 20.27 1.21
C TYR A 105 -2.56 18.99 1.15
N ALA A 106 -1.51 18.86 1.99
CA ALA A 106 -0.68 17.67 2.01
C ALA A 106 -1.47 16.36 2.16
N PRO A 107 -2.53 16.26 3.00
CA PRO A 107 -3.36 15.06 3.08
C PRO A 107 -4.02 14.68 1.75
N LEU A 108 -4.56 15.66 1.03
CA LEU A 108 -5.19 15.42 -0.26
C LEU A 108 -4.15 15.00 -1.31
N PHE A 109 -3.04 15.72 -1.41
CA PHE A 109 -1.95 15.37 -2.35
C PHE A 109 -1.39 13.98 -2.10
N SER A 110 -1.17 13.60 -0.84
CA SER A 110 -0.70 12.26 -0.48
C SER A 110 -1.66 11.17 -0.94
N SER A 111 -2.96 11.38 -0.77
CA SER A 111 -3.98 10.43 -1.17
C SER A 111 -4.11 10.32 -2.68
N LEU A 112 -3.97 11.43 -3.40
CA LEU A 112 -3.99 11.44 -4.86
C LEU A 112 -2.77 10.73 -5.44
N VAL A 113 -1.58 10.98 -4.89
CA VAL A 113 -0.37 10.24 -5.26
C VAL A 113 -0.54 8.75 -4.96
N PHE A 114 -1.10 8.40 -3.79
CA PHE A 114 -1.42 7.00 -3.46
C PHE A 114 -2.36 6.37 -4.50
N THR A 115 -3.43 7.07 -4.91
CA THR A 115 -4.41 6.54 -5.85
C THR A 115 -3.83 6.37 -7.26
N SER A 116 -3.07 7.34 -7.75
CA SER A 116 -2.61 7.38 -9.14
C SER A 116 -1.15 6.94 -9.35
N ALA A 117 -0.46 6.51 -8.30
CA ALA A 117 0.88 5.92 -8.46
C ALA A 117 0.77 4.62 -9.29
N ILE A 118 1.63 4.47 -10.32
CA ILE A 118 1.58 3.29 -11.21
C ILE A 118 1.55 1.96 -10.46
N PRO A 119 2.32 1.76 -9.38
CA PRO A 119 2.21 0.52 -8.64
C PRO A 119 0.82 0.25 -8.10
N MET A 120 0.10 1.31 -7.70
CA MET A 120 -1.28 1.16 -7.25
C MET A 120 -2.19 0.86 -8.43
N LEU A 121 -2.04 1.58 -9.54
CA LEU A 121 -2.81 1.31 -10.76
C LEU A 121 -2.57 -0.10 -11.31
N LEU A 122 -1.37 -0.67 -11.14
CA LEU A 122 -1.07 -2.03 -11.59
C LEU A 122 -1.64 -3.12 -10.67
N PHE A 123 -1.72 -2.88 -9.37
CA PHE A 123 -2.03 -3.95 -8.40
C PHE A 123 -3.30 -3.73 -7.61
N ALA A 124 -3.92 -2.53 -7.68
CA ALA A 124 -5.02 -2.19 -6.80
C ALA A 124 -6.31 -2.98 -7.10
N ASP A 125 -6.60 -3.27 -8.35
CA ASP A 125 -7.79 -4.03 -8.78
C ASP A 125 -7.46 -5.45 -9.26
N ALA A 126 -6.19 -5.82 -9.23
CA ALA A 126 -5.73 -7.14 -9.65
C ALA A 126 -6.27 -8.25 -8.75
N ALA A 127 -6.45 -9.45 -9.30
CA ALA A 127 -6.84 -10.64 -8.54
C ALA A 127 -5.66 -11.16 -7.68
N LEU A 128 -5.20 -10.32 -6.75
CA LEU A 128 -4.07 -10.51 -5.85
C LEU A 128 -4.46 -10.07 -4.42
N THR A 129 -3.52 -10.15 -3.49
CA THR A 129 -3.69 -9.72 -2.10
C THR A 129 -2.91 -8.44 -1.76
N ASP A 130 -2.28 -7.84 -2.77
CA ASP A 130 -1.37 -6.70 -2.59
C ASP A 130 -2.09 -5.49 -2.01
N MET A 131 -3.22 -5.10 -2.60
CA MET A 131 -3.96 -3.90 -2.16
C MET A 131 -4.47 -4.02 -0.72
N GLY A 132 -5.02 -5.19 -0.36
CA GLY A 132 -5.40 -5.46 1.03
C GLY A 132 -4.20 -5.38 1.97
N GLY A 133 -3.03 -5.91 1.56
CA GLY A 133 -1.79 -5.79 2.32
C GLY A 133 -1.39 -4.34 2.57
N TYR A 134 -1.42 -3.49 1.55
CA TYR A 134 -1.09 -2.06 1.67
C TYR A 134 -2.07 -1.31 2.58
N PHE A 135 -3.35 -1.60 2.45
CA PHE A 135 -4.37 -1.05 3.34
C PHE A 135 -4.08 -1.41 4.80
N PHE A 136 -3.81 -2.69 5.11
CA PHE A 136 -3.55 -3.11 6.48
C PHE A 136 -2.22 -2.58 7.02
N ILE A 137 -1.17 -2.45 6.21
CA ILE A 137 0.07 -1.79 6.61
C ILE A 137 -0.23 -0.36 7.08
N LEU A 138 -0.93 0.40 6.24
CA LEU A 138 -1.28 1.79 6.54
C LEU A 138 -2.22 1.90 7.74
N LEU A 139 -3.24 1.03 7.84
CA LEU A 139 -4.19 0.99 8.95
C LEU A 139 -3.49 0.72 10.28
N CYS A 140 -2.61 -0.27 10.33
CA CYS A 140 -1.89 -0.60 11.56
C CYS A 140 -0.99 0.54 12.01
N ILE A 141 -0.22 1.15 11.10
CA ILE A 141 0.64 2.29 11.40
C ILE A 141 -0.21 3.48 11.88
N TYR A 142 -1.30 3.77 11.18
CA TYR A 142 -2.25 4.83 11.58
C TYR A 142 -2.79 4.62 12.99
N LEU A 143 -3.27 3.41 13.30
CA LEU A 143 -3.85 3.10 14.62
C LEU A 143 -2.80 3.19 15.74
N VAL A 144 -1.56 2.72 15.49
CA VAL A 144 -0.46 2.81 16.45
C VAL A 144 -0.19 4.26 16.83
N ILE A 145 -0.18 5.17 15.86
CA ILE A 145 0.08 6.59 16.08
C ILE A 145 -1.16 7.29 16.65
N LYS A 146 -2.33 7.07 16.03
CA LYS A 146 -3.61 7.72 16.41
C LYS A 146 -4.01 7.46 17.85
N TRP A 147 -3.79 6.24 18.33
CA TRP A 147 -4.15 5.84 19.69
C TRP A 147 -2.99 5.93 20.68
N ASP A 148 -1.86 6.46 20.27
CA ASP A 148 -0.62 6.50 21.09
C ASP A 148 -0.37 5.15 21.79
N ILE A 149 -0.33 4.08 21.01
CA ILE A 149 -0.24 2.69 21.52
C ILE A 149 0.85 2.51 22.58
N PRO A 150 2.01 3.15 22.49
CA PRO A 150 3.02 3.10 23.57
C PRO A 150 2.46 3.46 24.95
N ARG A 151 1.45 4.35 25.03
CA ARG A 151 0.84 4.80 26.29
C ARG A 151 -0.61 4.35 26.45
N ALA A 152 -1.19 3.68 25.47
CA ALA A 152 -2.58 3.26 25.46
C ALA A 152 -2.91 2.18 26.50
N THR A 153 -4.20 1.99 26.74
CA THR A 153 -4.72 0.86 27.53
C THR A 153 -4.41 -0.46 26.83
N ILE A 154 -4.27 -1.54 27.61
CA ILE A 154 -3.99 -2.87 27.05
C ILE A 154 -5.07 -3.31 26.06
N THR A 155 -6.33 -2.91 26.26
CA THR A 155 -7.43 -3.20 25.33
C THR A 155 -7.14 -2.65 23.92
N ARG A 156 -6.68 -1.39 23.82
CA ARG A 156 -6.31 -0.80 22.51
C ARG A 156 -5.13 -1.51 21.89
N VAL A 157 -4.15 -1.90 22.70
CA VAL A 157 -3.00 -2.69 22.24
C VAL A 157 -3.47 -4.03 21.67
N CYS A 158 -4.38 -4.73 22.36
CA CYS A 158 -4.96 -5.99 21.88
C CYS A 158 -5.73 -5.78 20.55
N VAL A 159 -6.53 -4.72 20.42
CA VAL A 159 -7.25 -4.43 19.18
C VAL A 159 -6.27 -4.22 18.02
N VAL A 160 -5.20 -3.43 18.21
CA VAL A 160 -4.18 -3.23 17.17
C VAL A 160 -3.47 -4.54 16.85
N ALA A 161 -3.15 -5.36 17.85
CA ALA A 161 -2.54 -6.66 17.65
C ALA A 161 -3.45 -7.62 16.84
N LEU A 162 -4.76 -7.62 17.10
CA LEU A 162 -5.73 -8.38 16.30
C LEU A 162 -5.78 -7.88 14.85
N VAL A 163 -5.81 -6.57 14.63
CA VAL A 163 -5.79 -5.97 13.28
C VAL A 163 -4.49 -6.34 12.54
N LEU A 164 -3.34 -6.32 13.23
CA LEU A 164 -2.06 -6.79 12.69
C LEU A 164 -2.12 -8.27 12.30
N GLY A 165 -2.69 -9.12 13.14
CA GLY A 165 -2.85 -10.55 12.87
C GLY A 165 -3.71 -10.80 11.63
N VAL A 166 -4.86 -10.14 11.53
CA VAL A 166 -5.72 -10.20 10.31
C VAL A 166 -4.95 -9.68 9.09
N GLY A 167 -4.22 -8.58 9.24
CA GLY A 167 -3.40 -8.03 8.16
C GLY A 167 -2.35 -9.00 7.64
N ILE A 168 -1.66 -9.74 8.52
CA ILE A 168 -0.68 -10.76 8.13
C ILE A 168 -1.38 -11.91 7.38
N LEU A 169 -2.61 -12.27 7.75
CA LEU A 169 -3.44 -13.23 7.00
C LEU A 169 -3.95 -12.68 5.66
N VAL A 170 -3.95 -11.37 5.46
CA VAL A 170 -4.14 -10.77 4.13
C VAL A 170 -2.86 -10.93 3.31
N ARG A 171 -1.74 -10.51 3.90
CA ARG A 171 -0.43 -10.58 3.26
C ARG A 171 0.68 -10.47 4.31
N GLU A 172 1.64 -11.35 4.25
CA GLU A 172 2.77 -11.40 5.19
C GLU A 172 3.64 -10.14 5.19
N SER A 173 3.62 -9.33 4.13
CA SER A 173 4.30 -8.02 4.11
C SER A 173 3.80 -7.06 5.19
N VAL A 174 2.61 -7.29 5.75
CA VAL A 174 2.07 -6.51 6.89
C VAL A 174 2.94 -6.68 8.15
N ALA A 175 3.80 -7.70 8.19
CA ALA A 175 4.82 -7.84 9.25
C ALA A 175 5.75 -6.61 9.35
N CYS A 176 5.90 -5.79 8.31
CA CYS A 176 6.62 -4.51 8.42
C CYS A 176 5.92 -3.54 9.40
N ALA A 177 4.58 -3.50 9.41
CA ALA A 177 3.82 -2.70 10.36
C ALA A 177 3.86 -3.29 11.77
N LEU A 178 3.99 -4.62 11.90
CA LEU A 178 4.24 -5.28 13.19
C LEU A 178 5.61 -4.85 13.75
N ILE A 179 6.67 -4.90 12.93
CA ILE A 179 8.02 -4.45 13.34
C ILE A 179 7.98 -2.97 13.72
N PHE A 180 7.31 -2.13 12.92
CA PHE A 180 7.09 -0.73 13.26
C PHE A 180 6.41 -0.57 14.63
N ALA A 181 5.30 -1.27 14.88
CA ALA A 181 4.52 -1.14 16.11
C ALA A 181 5.33 -1.55 17.35
N VAL A 182 6.09 -2.65 17.25
CA VAL A 182 6.95 -3.15 18.31
C VAL A 182 8.10 -2.19 18.58
N THR A 183 8.86 -1.80 17.54
CA THR A 183 10.01 -0.90 17.67
C THR A 183 9.60 0.48 18.17
N TRP A 184 8.49 1.03 17.65
CA TRP A 184 7.94 2.30 18.10
C TRP A 184 7.53 2.27 19.59
N THR A 185 6.90 1.18 20.05
CA THR A 185 6.49 0.99 21.43
C THR A 185 7.71 0.90 22.36
N LEU A 186 8.71 0.09 21.99
CA LEU A 186 9.95 -0.05 22.78
C LEU A 186 10.74 1.25 22.82
N TRP A 187 10.83 1.96 21.71
CA TRP A 187 11.53 3.24 21.63
C TRP A 187 10.85 4.32 22.48
N SER A 188 9.52 4.39 22.42
CA SER A 188 8.75 5.47 23.08
C SER A 188 8.58 5.29 24.57
N THR A 189 8.37 4.06 25.06
CA THR A 189 8.03 3.80 26.49
C THR A 189 8.81 2.67 27.12
N ARG A 190 9.60 1.92 26.36
CA ARG A 190 10.31 0.70 26.82
C ARG A 190 9.36 -0.36 27.40
N SER A 191 8.08 -0.32 27.08
CA SER A 191 7.08 -1.26 27.59
C SER A 191 7.18 -2.62 26.89
N VAL A 192 7.90 -3.54 27.53
CA VAL A 192 8.06 -4.91 27.02
C VAL A 192 6.72 -5.64 26.95
N THR A 193 5.83 -5.44 27.94
CA THR A 193 4.51 -6.08 27.95
C THR A 193 3.68 -5.72 26.71
N ARG A 194 3.58 -4.42 26.37
CA ARG A 194 2.84 -3.98 25.18
C ARG A 194 3.48 -4.47 23.90
N ALA A 195 4.82 -4.40 23.81
CA ALA A 195 5.56 -4.91 22.66
C ALA A 195 5.36 -6.43 22.47
N ALA A 196 5.39 -7.20 23.57
CA ALA A 196 5.10 -8.63 23.55
C ALA A 196 3.66 -8.92 23.13
N THR A 197 2.67 -8.18 23.61
CA THR A 197 1.27 -8.32 23.20
C THR A 197 1.11 -8.06 21.69
N LEU A 198 1.72 -6.97 21.18
CA LEU A 198 1.70 -6.64 19.75
C LEU A 198 2.34 -7.73 18.90
N PHE A 199 3.34 -8.44 19.40
CA PHE A 199 4.02 -9.51 18.69
C PHE A 199 3.32 -10.85 18.81
N LEU A 200 2.96 -11.28 20.03
CA LEU A 200 2.46 -12.63 20.30
C LEU A 200 1.06 -12.89 19.74
N ILE A 201 0.16 -11.91 19.77
CA ILE A 201 -1.20 -12.09 19.24
C ILE A 201 -1.18 -12.31 17.72
N PRO A 202 -0.53 -11.48 16.88
CA PRO A 202 -0.43 -11.74 15.44
C PRO A 202 0.27 -13.05 15.12
N LEU A 203 1.32 -13.39 15.87
CA LEU A 203 2.01 -14.66 15.72
C LEU A 203 1.08 -15.85 15.99
N ALA A 204 0.33 -15.82 17.10
CA ALA A 204 -0.62 -16.87 17.47
C ALA A 204 -1.72 -17.03 16.40
N ILE A 205 -2.27 -15.93 15.87
CA ILE A 205 -3.26 -15.94 14.79
C ILE A 205 -2.66 -16.59 13.53
N SER A 206 -1.46 -16.19 13.13
CA SER A 206 -0.81 -16.70 11.92
C SER A 206 -0.46 -18.19 12.04
N LEU A 207 0.10 -18.61 13.18
CA LEU A 207 0.43 -20.01 13.43
C LEU A 207 -0.83 -20.88 13.57
N GLY A 208 -1.87 -20.37 14.25
CA GLY A 208 -3.16 -21.05 14.38
C GLY A 208 -3.80 -21.30 13.02
N TRP A 209 -3.78 -20.31 12.13
CA TRP A 209 -4.28 -20.48 10.78
C TRP A 209 -3.43 -21.44 9.96
N SER A 210 -2.10 -21.30 10.01
CA SER A 210 -1.15 -22.23 9.37
C SER A 210 -1.41 -23.68 9.78
N TYR A 211 -1.64 -23.91 11.07
CA TYR A 211 -2.00 -25.23 11.59
C TYR A 211 -3.36 -25.70 11.06
N ALA A 212 -4.37 -24.83 11.06
CA ALA A 212 -5.71 -25.16 10.61
C ALA A 212 -5.79 -25.58 9.14
N VAL A 213 -4.96 -24.99 8.28
CA VAL A 213 -4.89 -25.35 6.84
C VAL A 213 -3.84 -26.40 6.53
N GLY A 214 -3.07 -26.86 7.52
CA GLY A 214 -2.02 -27.88 7.34
C GLY A 214 -0.82 -27.42 6.52
N ILE A 215 -0.59 -26.09 6.39
CA ILE A 215 0.49 -25.51 5.59
C ILE A 215 1.46 -24.78 6.51
N SER A 216 2.72 -25.23 6.54
CA SER A 216 3.76 -24.57 7.33
C SER A 216 4.32 -23.33 6.62
N TYR A 217 4.37 -22.18 7.32
CA TYR A 217 5.08 -21.00 6.86
C TYR A 217 6.57 -21.27 6.61
N ALA A 218 7.21 -22.11 7.43
CA ALA A 218 8.59 -22.50 7.23
C ALA A 218 8.77 -23.31 5.94
N ALA A 219 7.90 -24.24 5.65
CA ALA A 219 7.92 -25.01 4.41
C ALA A 219 7.68 -24.09 3.19
N TRP A 220 6.70 -23.18 3.29
CA TRP A 220 6.47 -22.21 2.24
C TRP A 220 7.68 -21.30 2.02
N TYR A 221 8.30 -20.79 3.08
CA TYR A 221 9.48 -19.93 2.96
C TYR A 221 10.66 -20.67 2.33
N THR A 222 10.95 -21.89 2.78
CA THR A 222 12.11 -22.66 2.31
C THR A 222 11.89 -23.27 0.92
N GLN A 223 10.75 -23.92 0.69
CA GLN A 223 10.47 -24.64 -0.56
C GLN A 223 9.95 -23.70 -1.67
N GLY A 224 9.09 -22.75 -1.33
CA GLY A 224 8.53 -21.79 -2.29
C GLY A 224 9.42 -20.59 -2.52
N GLY A 225 9.85 -19.92 -1.44
CA GLY A 225 10.56 -18.65 -1.51
C GLY A 225 12.06 -18.80 -1.78
N VAL A 226 12.76 -19.53 -0.91
CA VAL A 226 14.23 -19.65 -0.97
C VAL A 226 14.65 -20.47 -2.19
N ALA A 227 13.99 -21.61 -2.46
CA ALA A 227 14.31 -22.44 -3.62
C ALA A 227 14.09 -21.69 -4.95
N TYR A 228 12.97 -20.97 -5.07
CA TYR A 228 12.68 -20.15 -6.23
C TYR A 228 13.70 -19.03 -6.41
N ALA A 229 14.10 -18.37 -5.33
CA ALA A 229 15.07 -17.29 -5.38
C ALA A 229 16.47 -17.80 -5.71
N ALA A 230 16.87 -18.94 -5.13
CA ALA A 230 18.17 -19.60 -5.39
C ALA A 230 18.31 -20.06 -6.83
N ALA A 231 17.22 -20.56 -7.43
CA ALA A 231 17.22 -20.94 -8.84
C ALA A 231 17.41 -19.75 -9.81
N LYS A 232 17.12 -18.53 -9.37
CA LYS A 232 17.21 -17.35 -10.23
C LYS A 232 18.46 -16.51 -10.01
N GLN A 233 18.93 -16.41 -8.76
CA GLN A 233 20.10 -15.54 -8.45
C GLN A 233 20.70 -15.87 -7.06
N PRO A 234 22.00 -15.56 -6.83
CA PRO A 234 22.63 -15.69 -5.53
C PRO A 234 21.93 -14.86 -4.46
N LEU A 235 21.64 -15.46 -3.29
CA LEU A 235 20.96 -14.83 -2.15
C LEU A 235 21.92 -14.06 -1.21
N THR A 236 23.08 -13.60 -1.72
CA THR A 236 24.02 -12.84 -0.90
C THR A 236 23.43 -11.47 -0.51
N PRO A 237 23.77 -10.90 0.67
CA PRO A 237 23.32 -9.58 1.08
C PRO A 237 23.58 -8.49 0.04
N LEU A 238 24.74 -8.56 -0.65
CA LEU A 238 25.09 -7.62 -1.71
C LEU A 238 24.11 -7.70 -2.88
N HIS A 239 23.76 -8.90 -3.35
CA HIS A 239 22.79 -9.07 -4.43
C HIS A 239 21.38 -8.59 -4.01
N LYS A 240 20.99 -8.79 -2.75
CA LYS A 240 19.73 -8.23 -2.22
C LYS A 240 19.75 -6.70 -2.24
N LEU A 241 20.85 -6.06 -1.84
CA LEU A 241 21.00 -4.60 -1.91
C LEU A 241 20.95 -4.08 -3.35
N LEU A 242 21.66 -4.71 -4.29
CA LEU A 242 21.64 -4.31 -5.70
C LEU A 242 20.25 -4.46 -6.30
N ARG A 243 19.53 -5.53 -5.96
CA ARG A 243 18.14 -5.70 -6.39
C ARG A 243 17.20 -4.67 -5.75
N LEU A 244 17.37 -4.37 -4.48
CA LEU A 244 16.62 -3.31 -3.82
C LEU A 244 16.85 -1.97 -4.52
N ALA A 245 18.10 -1.61 -4.79
CA ALA A 245 18.42 -0.40 -5.55
C ALA A 245 17.78 -0.41 -6.94
N GLY A 246 17.84 -1.52 -7.67
CA GLY A 246 17.17 -1.70 -8.96
C GLY A 246 15.65 -1.59 -8.87
N ASN A 247 15.03 -2.18 -7.84
CA ASN A 247 13.59 -2.09 -7.61
C ASN A 247 13.17 -0.67 -7.21
N ILE A 248 13.96 0.03 -6.40
CA ILE A 248 13.73 1.44 -6.06
C ILE A 248 13.85 2.28 -7.33
N GLN A 249 14.91 2.10 -8.10
CA GLN A 249 15.09 2.78 -9.38
C GLN A 249 13.94 2.46 -10.35
N TYR A 250 13.50 1.21 -10.43
CA TYR A 250 12.37 0.82 -11.27
C TYR A 250 11.04 1.40 -10.79
N SER A 251 10.77 1.38 -9.49
CA SER A 251 9.49 1.84 -8.92
C SER A 251 9.40 3.36 -8.84
N PHE A 252 10.50 4.03 -8.50
CA PHE A 252 10.54 5.47 -8.28
C PHE A 252 11.34 6.24 -9.33
N GLY A 253 12.28 5.60 -10.04
CA GLY A 253 13.01 6.24 -11.12
C GLY A 253 12.14 6.58 -12.33
N ARG A 254 10.96 5.96 -12.42
CA ARG A 254 9.90 6.33 -13.36
C ARG A 254 9.02 7.46 -12.84
N TYR A 255 9.15 7.78 -11.56
CA TYR A 255 8.46 8.85 -10.85
C TYR A 255 9.48 9.67 -10.04
N PRO A 256 10.49 10.25 -10.70
CA PRO A 256 11.48 11.07 -10.00
C PRO A 256 10.82 12.22 -9.24
N GLU A 257 9.64 12.66 -9.70
CA GLU A 257 8.84 13.68 -9.04
C GLU A 257 8.40 13.25 -7.63
N ILE A 258 8.01 11.99 -7.42
CA ILE A 258 7.62 11.49 -6.09
C ILE A 258 8.82 11.50 -5.14
N LEU A 259 10.00 11.11 -5.61
CA LEU A 259 11.22 11.16 -4.79
C LEU A 259 11.67 12.59 -4.51
N LEU A 260 11.64 13.46 -5.52
CA LEU A 260 11.99 14.89 -5.37
C LEU A 260 11.04 15.58 -4.40
N LEU A 261 9.73 15.37 -4.57
CA LEU A 261 8.72 15.91 -3.66
C LEU A 261 8.88 15.29 -2.26
N GLY A 262 9.16 13.99 -2.16
CA GLY A 262 9.42 13.33 -0.87
C GLY A 262 10.65 13.89 -0.17
N ALA A 263 11.74 14.17 -0.89
CA ALA A 263 12.94 14.80 -0.36
C ALA A 263 12.67 16.25 0.10
N LEU A 264 11.92 17.03 -0.69
CA LEU A 264 11.50 18.36 -0.33
C LEU A 264 10.60 18.36 0.91
N GLY A 265 9.66 17.43 0.99
CA GLY A 265 8.79 17.24 2.15
C GLY A 265 9.56 16.84 3.40
N LEU A 266 10.56 15.96 3.26
CA LEU A 266 11.45 15.58 4.35
C LEU A 266 12.29 16.77 4.85
N TRP A 267 12.82 17.56 3.92
CA TRP A 267 13.59 18.77 4.27
C TRP A 267 12.73 19.80 5.02
N ARG A 268 11.46 19.94 4.66
CA ARG A 268 10.52 20.84 5.33
C ARG A 268 9.94 20.30 6.63
N ASN A 269 9.99 18.99 6.81
CA ASN A 269 9.44 18.34 7.99
C ASN A 269 10.46 18.38 9.16
N HIS A 270 10.51 19.51 9.84
CA HIS A 270 11.42 19.70 10.98
C HIS A 270 10.92 19.11 12.30
N GLU A 271 9.71 18.53 12.33
CA GLU A 271 9.18 17.92 13.55
C GLU A 271 9.90 16.62 13.88
N LYS A 272 10.65 16.61 14.99
CA LYS A 272 11.42 15.44 15.45
C LYS A 272 10.57 14.17 15.58
N ASN A 273 9.32 14.29 16.01
CA ASN A 273 8.43 13.14 16.16
C ASN A 273 8.02 12.56 14.80
N SER A 274 7.73 13.39 13.81
CA SER A 274 7.41 12.95 12.47
C SER A 274 8.60 12.22 11.83
N LEU A 275 9.82 12.75 11.96
CA LEU A 275 11.02 12.09 11.46
C LEU A 275 11.24 10.70 12.09
N ARG A 276 11.03 10.58 13.42
CA ARG A 276 11.11 9.28 14.11
C ARG A 276 10.12 8.27 13.59
N ILE A 277 8.88 8.70 13.26
CA ILE A 277 7.86 7.84 12.66
C ILE A 277 8.34 7.32 11.30
N HIS A 278 8.83 8.20 10.42
CA HIS A 278 9.34 7.80 9.12
C HIS A 278 10.51 6.82 9.22
N ILE A 279 11.48 7.08 10.10
CA ILE A 279 12.60 6.17 10.35
C ILE A 279 12.10 4.80 10.83
N SER A 280 11.15 4.77 11.76
CA SER A 280 10.59 3.50 12.27
C SER A 280 9.84 2.72 11.20
N ILE A 281 9.13 3.40 10.29
CA ILE A 281 8.49 2.78 9.12
C ILE A 281 9.57 2.17 8.21
N TRP A 282 10.66 2.88 7.94
CA TRP A 282 11.75 2.38 7.12
C TRP A 282 12.44 1.17 7.75
N VAL A 283 12.68 1.19 9.06
CA VAL A 283 13.23 0.03 9.77
C VAL A 283 12.36 -1.20 9.57
N GLY A 284 11.04 -1.09 9.76
CA GLY A 284 10.10 -2.19 9.54
C GLY A 284 10.09 -2.68 8.08
N ALA A 285 10.06 -1.75 7.13
CA ALA A 285 10.06 -2.06 5.70
C ALA A 285 11.36 -2.76 5.28
N PHE A 286 12.53 -2.21 5.64
CA PHE A 286 13.82 -2.81 5.29
C PHE A 286 14.03 -4.17 5.96
N ALA A 287 13.58 -4.36 7.21
CA ALA A 287 13.66 -5.66 7.87
C ALA A 287 12.92 -6.74 7.08
N ILE A 288 11.73 -6.45 6.57
CA ILE A 288 10.98 -7.39 5.72
C ILE A 288 11.65 -7.59 4.36
N ILE A 289 12.08 -6.50 3.70
CA ILE A 289 12.77 -6.59 2.41
C ILE A 289 14.02 -7.46 2.51
N PHE A 290 14.80 -7.32 3.59
CA PHE A 290 16.01 -8.13 3.78
C PHE A 290 15.70 -9.58 4.19
N ALA A 291 14.66 -9.80 4.98
CA ALA A 291 14.23 -11.15 5.37
C ALA A 291 13.64 -11.93 4.19
N TRP A 292 13.00 -11.24 3.24
CA TRP A 292 12.34 -11.89 2.12
C TRP A 292 13.33 -12.45 1.09
N PRO A 293 13.16 -13.69 0.63
CA PRO A 293 14.11 -14.30 -0.30
C PRO A 293 14.04 -13.68 -1.70
N VAL A 294 12.86 -13.21 -2.12
CA VAL A 294 12.64 -12.60 -3.43
C VAL A 294 12.36 -11.12 -3.25
N ILE A 295 13.17 -10.25 -3.86
CA ILE A 295 12.88 -8.83 -3.94
C ILE A 295 12.21 -8.58 -5.28
N ASP A 296 10.99 -8.09 -5.22
CA ASP A 296 10.16 -7.68 -6.35
C ASP A 296 9.79 -6.21 -6.17
N THR A 297 9.46 -5.54 -7.27
CA THR A 297 8.96 -4.15 -7.25
C THR A 297 7.80 -3.95 -6.27
N ARG A 298 6.97 -4.98 -6.06
CA ARG A 298 5.89 -4.98 -5.06
C ARG A 298 6.36 -4.74 -3.62
N PHE A 299 7.60 -5.11 -3.28
CA PHE A 299 8.14 -4.91 -1.92
C PHE A 299 8.59 -3.48 -1.66
N THR A 300 8.89 -2.69 -2.68
CA THR A 300 9.21 -1.25 -2.48
C THR A 300 7.98 -0.47 -2.00
N PHE A 301 6.78 -0.99 -2.25
CA PHE A 301 5.51 -0.36 -1.82
C PHE A 301 5.29 -0.38 -0.32
N ILE A 302 6.02 -1.21 0.43
CA ILE A 302 6.00 -1.19 1.90
C ILE A 302 6.48 0.19 2.44
N LEU A 303 7.23 0.96 1.63
CA LEU A 303 7.70 2.31 1.99
C LEU A 303 6.62 3.40 1.81
N PHE A 304 5.50 3.12 1.18
CA PHE A 304 4.44 4.09 0.89
C PHE A 304 3.90 4.87 2.08
N PRO A 305 3.70 4.27 3.27
CA PRO A 305 3.25 5.03 4.42
C PRO A 305 4.19 6.15 4.84
N SER A 306 5.44 6.13 4.36
CA SER A 306 6.40 7.21 4.56
C SER A 306 6.51 8.13 3.34
N VAL A 307 6.67 7.54 2.15
CA VAL A 307 7.00 8.29 0.93
C VAL A 307 5.86 9.21 0.49
N PHE A 308 4.62 8.74 0.52
CA PHE A 308 3.48 9.55 0.04
C PHE A 308 3.11 10.72 0.94
N PRO A 309 3.07 10.61 2.27
CA PRO A 309 2.92 11.78 3.13
C PRO A 309 4.01 12.82 2.92
N LEU A 310 5.26 12.39 2.75
CA LEU A 310 6.37 13.30 2.46
C LEU A 310 6.23 13.96 1.07
N ALA A 311 5.83 13.20 0.05
CA ALA A 311 5.56 13.77 -1.27
C ALA A 311 4.40 14.77 -1.26
N GLY A 312 3.34 14.50 -0.49
CA GLY A 312 2.25 15.43 -0.27
C GLY A 312 2.69 16.75 0.37
N LEU A 313 3.57 16.67 1.38
CA LEU A 313 4.20 17.84 2.00
C LEU A 313 5.06 18.62 1.01
N GLY A 314 5.86 17.92 0.21
CA GLY A 314 6.69 18.54 -0.82
C GLY A 314 5.86 19.25 -1.88
N LEU A 315 4.76 18.63 -2.32
CA LEU A 315 3.87 19.26 -3.30
C LEU A 315 3.15 20.48 -2.72
N GLU A 316 2.76 20.44 -1.45
CA GLU A 316 2.21 21.61 -0.77
C GLU A 316 3.23 22.76 -0.69
N GLU A 317 4.50 22.44 -0.48
CA GLU A 317 5.54 23.48 -0.48
C GLU A 317 5.77 24.07 -1.87
N VAL A 318 5.80 23.26 -2.93
CA VAL A 318 5.82 23.74 -4.31
C VAL A 318 4.64 24.67 -4.57
N TYR A 319 3.43 24.23 -4.18
CA TYR A 319 2.24 25.05 -4.28
C TYR A 319 2.41 26.40 -3.57
N ARG A 320 2.91 26.43 -2.33
CA ARG A 320 3.16 27.67 -1.58
C ARG A 320 4.17 28.57 -2.28
N ILE A 321 5.27 28.02 -2.80
CA ILE A 321 6.29 28.78 -3.51
C ILE A 321 5.67 29.44 -4.73
N VAL A 322 4.95 28.69 -5.55
CA VAL A 322 4.32 29.19 -6.77
C VAL A 322 3.33 30.31 -6.46
N PHE A 323 2.41 30.11 -5.50
CA PHE A 323 1.36 31.09 -5.21
C PHE A 323 1.82 32.27 -4.35
N ARG A 324 2.96 32.16 -3.65
CA ARG A 324 3.56 33.26 -2.89
C ARG A 324 4.58 34.06 -3.69
N THR A 325 4.86 33.70 -4.94
CA THR A 325 5.72 34.49 -5.77
C THR A 325 5.04 35.85 -6.02
N LYS A 326 5.78 36.91 -5.77
CA LYS A 326 5.31 38.33 -5.95
C LYS A 326 4.70 38.54 -7.32
N TYR A 327 5.28 37.87 -8.35
CA TYR A 327 4.80 37.93 -9.72
C TYR A 327 3.34 37.45 -9.88
N ILE A 328 2.99 36.29 -9.28
CA ILE A 328 1.61 35.74 -9.39
C ILE A 328 0.65 36.57 -8.57
N GLN A 329 1.04 37.02 -7.37
CA GLN A 329 0.20 37.89 -6.54
C GLN A 329 -0.09 39.24 -7.21
N GLU A 330 0.88 39.81 -7.90
CA GLU A 330 0.72 41.09 -8.62
C GLU A 330 -0.05 40.95 -9.93
N THR A 331 0.19 39.85 -10.66
CA THR A 331 -0.44 39.62 -11.98
C THR A 331 -1.88 39.09 -11.86
N TRP A 332 -2.16 38.31 -10.83
CA TRP A 332 -3.45 37.57 -10.64
C TRP A 332 -3.95 37.65 -9.19
N PRO A 333 -4.15 38.83 -8.61
CA PRO A 333 -4.49 38.99 -7.21
C PRO A 333 -5.83 38.31 -6.86
N SER A 334 -6.83 38.41 -7.73
CA SER A 334 -8.14 37.76 -7.54
C SER A 334 -8.07 36.26 -7.58
N PHE A 335 -7.05 35.68 -8.22
CA PHE A 335 -6.85 34.22 -8.30
C PHE A 335 -6.18 33.68 -7.05
N THR A 336 -5.24 34.42 -6.45
CA THR A 336 -4.52 33.99 -5.25
C THR A 336 -5.38 34.06 -3.99
N ASP A 337 -6.33 34.97 -3.94
CA ASP A 337 -7.18 35.20 -2.76
C ASP A 337 -8.48 34.40 -2.77
N SER A 338 -8.89 33.89 -3.93
CA SER A 338 -10.11 33.10 -4.05
C SER A 338 -9.87 31.64 -3.66
N VAL A 339 -10.63 31.15 -2.68
CA VAL A 339 -10.67 29.74 -2.30
C VAL A 339 -11.06 28.86 -3.50
N ILE A 340 -11.94 29.34 -4.37
CA ILE A 340 -12.40 28.62 -5.57
C ILE A 340 -11.24 28.44 -6.55
N SER A 341 -10.43 29.45 -6.76
CA SER A 341 -9.26 29.39 -7.67
C SER A 341 -8.20 28.43 -7.16
N GLN A 342 -7.99 28.38 -5.84
CA GLN A 342 -7.08 27.43 -5.21
C GLN A 342 -7.56 25.98 -5.42
N TYR A 343 -8.87 25.71 -5.29
CA TYR A 343 -9.44 24.40 -5.58
C TYR A 343 -9.41 24.07 -7.07
N ALA A 344 -9.69 25.00 -7.94
CA ALA A 344 -9.62 24.80 -9.39
C ALA A 344 -8.22 24.42 -9.84
N PHE A 345 -7.20 25.13 -9.31
CA PHE A 345 -5.81 24.78 -9.59
C PHE A 345 -5.43 23.40 -9.04
N LEU A 346 -5.88 23.08 -7.82
CA LEU A 346 -5.68 21.78 -7.22
C LEU A 346 -6.26 20.67 -8.10
N LEU A 347 -7.51 20.82 -8.53
CA LEU A 347 -8.18 19.89 -9.44
C LEU A 347 -7.44 19.79 -10.78
N PHE A 348 -6.93 20.90 -11.31
CA PHE A 348 -6.13 20.89 -12.53
C PHE A 348 -4.82 20.10 -12.35
N VAL A 349 -4.07 20.32 -11.27
CA VAL A 349 -2.84 19.58 -10.98
C VAL A 349 -3.12 18.09 -10.83
N VAL A 350 -4.21 17.73 -10.13
CA VAL A 350 -4.65 16.36 -9.96
C VAL A 350 -5.03 15.71 -11.29
N ALA A 351 -5.85 16.40 -12.09
CA ALA A 351 -6.27 15.89 -13.39
C ALA A 351 -5.09 15.75 -14.35
N ALA A 352 -4.17 16.73 -14.35
CA ALA A 352 -2.94 16.67 -15.13
C ALA A 352 -2.03 15.51 -14.70
N TYR A 353 -1.86 15.32 -13.40
CA TYR A 353 -1.07 14.21 -12.86
C TYR A 353 -1.70 12.86 -13.23
N ALA A 354 -3.01 12.69 -13.04
CA ALA A 354 -3.73 11.48 -13.41
C ALA A 354 -3.64 11.21 -14.93
N LEU A 355 -3.80 12.25 -15.76
CA LEU A 355 -3.66 12.12 -17.21
C LEU A 355 -2.24 11.69 -17.59
N ILE A 356 -1.22 12.32 -17.04
CA ILE A 356 0.19 11.99 -17.30
C ILE A 356 0.48 10.54 -16.87
N THR A 357 0.04 10.15 -15.67
CA THR A 357 0.24 8.78 -15.15
C THR A 357 -0.47 7.76 -16.04
N ASN A 358 -1.70 8.02 -16.49
CA ASN A 358 -2.43 7.14 -17.39
C ASN A 358 -1.77 7.02 -18.78
N VAL A 359 -1.29 8.13 -19.35
CA VAL A 359 -0.57 8.13 -20.62
C VAL A 359 0.73 7.34 -20.50
N VAL A 360 1.49 7.60 -19.42
CA VAL A 360 2.74 6.89 -19.14
C VAL A 360 2.46 5.41 -18.91
N LEU A 361 1.43 5.04 -18.13
CA LEU A 361 1.06 3.66 -17.89
C LEU A 361 0.71 2.93 -19.20
N ARG A 362 -0.12 3.53 -20.05
CA ARG A 362 -0.47 2.94 -21.36
C ARG A 362 0.75 2.72 -22.24
N HIS A 363 1.66 3.67 -22.25
CA HIS A 363 2.92 3.55 -22.99
C HIS A 363 3.80 2.41 -22.43
N TYR A 364 3.89 2.27 -21.10
CA TYR A 364 4.71 1.25 -20.46
C TYR A 364 4.10 -0.16 -20.50
N VAL A 365 2.79 -0.30 -20.40
CA VAL A 365 2.11 -1.60 -20.52
C VAL A 365 2.25 -2.18 -21.93
N SER A 366 2.45 -1.34 -22.94
CA SER A 366 2.70 -1.78 -24.32
C SER A 366 4.15 -2.21 -24.60
N LEU A 367 5.07 -2.05 -23.64
CA LEU A 367 6.48 -2.37 -23.88
C LEU A 367 6.78 -3.87 -23.63
N PRO A 368 7.44 -4.56 -24.59
CA PRO A 368 7.63 -6.01 -24.57
C PRO A 368 8.56 -6.54 -23.47
N TRP A 369 9.16 -5.67 -22.67
CA TRP A 369 10.11 -6.03 -21.60
C TRP A 369 9.54 -5.86 -20.19
N MET A 370 8.24 -5.63 -20.03
CA MET A 370 7.59 -5.80 -18.73
C MET A 370 7.55 -7.31 -18.39
N PRO A 371 8.29 -7.78 -17.36
CA PRO A 371 8.40 -9.22 -17.09
C PRO A 371 7.10 -9.88 -16.62
N TYR A 372 5.98 -9.18 -16.64
CA TYR A 372 4.66 -9.64 -16.18
C TYR A 372 3.54 -9.50 -17.20
N THR A 373 3.80 -8.95 -18.37
CA THR A 373 2.89 -9.06 -19.50
C THR A 373 3.41 -10.17 -20.41
N ASP A 374 3.18 -11.41 -20.04
CA ASP A 374 3.24 -12.49 -21.02
C ASP A 374 2.03 -12.33 -21.95
N PRO A 375 2.23 -11.85 -23.18
CA PRO A 375 1.13 -11.70 -24.14
C PRO A 375 0.56 -13.06 -24.58
N SER A 376 1.18 -14.17 -24.17
CA SER A 376 0.72 -15.53 -24.46
C SER A 376 -0.37 -16.03 -23.53
N VAL A 377 -0.69 -15.35 -22.42
CA VAL A 377 -1.91 -15.62 -21.67
C VAL A 377 -3.09 -15.03 -22.44
N LYS A 378 -3.40 -15.62 -23.57
CA LYS A 378 -4.63 -15.34 -24.31
C LYS A 378 -5.80 -15.55 -23.37
N LEU A 379 -6.62 -14.52 -23.20
CA LEU A 379 -7.88 -14.52 -22.48
C LEU A 379 -8.88 -15.64 -22.93
N SER A 380 -8.54 -16.39 -23.98
CA SER A 380 -9.33 -17.48 -24.56
C SER A 380 -9.26 -18.82 -23.82
N SER A 381 -8.43 -18.94 -22.75
CA SER A 381 -8.34 -20.18 -21.98
C SER A 381 -9.03 -20.12 -20.61
N ILE A 382 -9.81 -19.07 -20.33
CA ILE A 382 -10.51 -18.85 -19.04
C ILE A 382 -12.03 -18.64 -19.28
N ALA A 383 -12.55 -19.14 -20.36
CA ALA A 383 -14.00 -19.23 -20.56
C ALA A 383 -14.58 -20.48 -19.93
#